data_2c585b70c8d635d7b57ee6ec12144100
#
_entry.id   2c585b70c8d635d7b57ee6ec12144100
#
_cell.length_a   1.000
_cell.length_b   1.000
_cell.length_c   1.000
_cell.angle_alpha   90.00
_cell.angle_beta   90.00
_cell.angle_gamma   90.00
#
_symmetry.space_group_name_H-M   'P 1'
#
loop_
_entity.id
_entity.type
_entity.pdbx_description
1 polymer ?
#
loop_
_entity_poly.entity_id
_entity_poly.type
_entity_poly.pdbx_seq_one_letter_code
_entity_poly.pdbx_strand_id
1 'polypeptide(L)'
;MEVIVNDSNAKEVLATELPIVLDFSATWCGPCRQLAPIIEELAKEYDGRVAVGKCDIEEAVDLTDEYNIRNVPTVIFIKNGAVVSKFVGSKSKSDVQKMFEELLAK
;
A
#
# COMPACT_ATOMS: atom_id res chain seq x y z
N MET A 1 -10.17 -4.23 -5.08
CA MET A 1 -9.53 -5.42 -4.49
C MET A 1 -8.03 -5.21 -4.41
N GLU A 2 -7.39 -5.85 -3.47
CA GLU A 2 -5.94 -5.75 -3.34
C GLU A 2 -5.24 -6.56 -4.44
N VAL A 3 -4.21 -5.97 -5.05
CA VAL A 3 -3.44 -6.62 -6.12
C VAL A 3 -2.04 -6.92 -5.60
N ILE A 4 -1.52 -8.10 -5.90
CA ILE A 4 -0.15 -8.45 -5.54
C ILE A 4 0.79 -7.78 -6.55
N VAL A 5 1.73 -6.99 -6.02
CA VAL A 5 2.67 -6.21 -6.84
C VAL A 5 4.06 -6.82 -6.72
N ASN A 6 4.72 -7.00 -7.87
CA ASN A 6 6.10 -7.48 -7.93
C ASN A 6 6.83 -6.69 -9.02
N ASP A 7 8.11 -6.97 -9.23
CA ASP A 7 8.91 -6.23 -10.20
C ASP A 7 8.39 -6.37 -11.63
N SER A 8 7.73 -7.49 -11.95
CA SER A 8 7.23 -7.70 -13.32
C SER A 8 5.94 -6.96 -13.63
N ASN A 9 5.11 -6.64 -12.63
CA ASN A 9 3.83 -5.97 -12.87
C ASN A 9 3.73 -4.56 -12.27
N ALA A 10 4.76 -4.11 -11.56
CA ALA A 10 4.72 -2.82 -10.85
C ALA A 10 4.38 -1.65 -11.78
N LYS A 11 5.00 -1.59 -12.94
CA LYS A 11 4.77 -0.50 -13.89
C LYS A 11 3.32 -0.45 -14.34
N GLU A 12 2.74 -1.61 -14.62
CA GLU A 12 1.34 -1.72 -15.04
C GLU A 12 0.39 -1.34 -13.91
N VAL A 13 0.65 -1.84 -12.71
CA VAL A 13 -0.20 -1.56 -11.54
C VAL A 13 -0.19 -0.06 -11.21
N LEU A 14 0.97 0.58 -11.32
CA LEU A 14 1.11 2.00 -11.02
C LEU A 14 0.59 2.91 -12.13
N ALA A 15 0.29 2.36 -13.30
CA ALA A 15 -0.23 3.12 -14.45
C ALA A 15 -1.75 3.27 -14.35
N THR A 16 -2.25 3.75 -13.21
CA THR A 16 -3.66 4.00 -12.97
C THR A 16 -3.87 5.48 -12.65
N GLU A 17 -5.05 6.00 -12.97
CA GLU A 17 -5.43 7.37 -12.62
C GLU A 17 -5.99 7.46 -11.20
N LEU A 18 -6.30 6.31 -10.59
CA LEU A 18 -6.79 6.28 -9.21
C LEU A 18 -5.66 6.59 -8.23
N PRO A 19 -5.99 7.15 -7.05
CA PRO A 19 -5.02 7.19 -5.96
C PRO A 19 -4.59 5.77 -5.60
N ILE A 20 -3.36 5.62 -5.15
CA ILE A 20 -2.76 4.32 -4.90
C ILE A 20 -2.31 4.19 -3.45
N VAL A 21 -2.55 3.02 -2.86
CA VAL A 21 -2.03 2.65 -1.55
C VAL A 21 -1.17 1.40 -1.75
N LEU A 22 0.10 1.47 -1.33
CA LEU A 22 1.01 0.33 -1.41
C LEU A 22 1.41 -0.11 -0.01
N ASP A 23 1.15 -1.37 0.30
CA ASP A 23 1.53 -1.99 1.57
C ASP A 23 2.78 -2.83 1.35
N PHE A 24 3.92 -2.35 1.86
CA PHE A 24 5.19 -3.09 1.79
C PHE A 24 5.33 -3.98 3.02
N SER A 25 5.48 -5.27 2.79
CA SER A 25 5.51 -6.28 3.85
C SER A 25 6.54 -7.36 3.57
N ALA A 26 6.72 -8.25 4.55
CA ALA A 26 7.56 -9.42 4.42
C ALA A 26 6.84 -10.62 5.06
N THR A 27 7.12 -11.81 4.57
CA THR A 27 6.45 -13.02 5.06
C THR A 27 6.78 -13.35 6.51
N TRP A 28 7.96 -12.93 6.98
CA TRP A 28 8.45 -13.20 8.33
C TRP A 28 8.06 -12.13 9.36
N CYS A 29 7.26 -11.18 8.97
CA CYS A 29 6.96 -9.98 9.79
C CYS A 29 5.63 -10.13 10.51
N GLY A 30 5.65 -10.17 11.85
CA GLY A 30 4.45 -10.28 12.68
C GLY A 30 3.48 -9.11 12.53
N PRO A 31 3.96 -7.86 12.69
CA PRO A 31 3.10 -6.67 12.50
C PRO A 31 2.48 -6.59 11.10
N CYS A 32 3.19 -7.07 10.08
CA CYS A 32 2.65 -7.13 8.72
C CYS A 32 1.42 -8.03 8.66
N ARG A 33 1.46 -9.19 9.35
CA ARG A 33 0.34 -10.12 9.39
C ARG A 33 -0.87 -9.53 10.12
N GLN A 34 -0.64 -8.67 11.13
CA GLN A 34 -1.72 -7.99 11.84
C GLN A 34 -2.38 -6.93 10.96
N LEU A 35 -1.59 -6.25 10.15
CA LEU A 35 -2.09 -5.19 9.26
C LEU A 35 -2.78 -5.75 8.01
N ALA A 36 -2.35 -6.91 7.53
CA ALA A 36 -2.84 -7.49 6.28
C ALA A 36 -4.37 -7.54 6.15
N PRO A 37 -5.13 -8.08 7.14
CA PRO A 37 -6.58 -8.13 7.01
C PRO A 37 -7.23 -6.74 6.99
N ILE A 38 -6.62 -5.75 7.64
CA ILE A 38 -7.12 -4.38 7.65
C ILE A 38 -7.01 -3.78 6.24
N ILE A 39 -5.85 -3.95 5.61
CA ILE A 39 -5.63 -3.44 4.25
C ILE A 39 -6.55 -4.17 3.26
N GLU A 40 -6.71 -5.49 3.39
CA GLU A 40 -7.61 -6.26 2.52
C GLU A 40 -9.05 -5.77 2.61
N GLU A 41 -9.55 -5.52 3.83
CA GLU A 41 -10.90 -5.00 4.02
C GLU A 41 -11.08 -3.64 3.37
N LEU A 42 -10.12 -2.75 3.59
CA LEU A 42 -10.18 -1.40 3.01
C LEU A 42 -10.06 -1.45 1.49
N ALA A 43 -9.25 -2.37 0.96
CA ALA A 43 -9.17 -2.55 -0.49
C ALA A 43 -10.52 -2.90 -1.10
N LYS A 44 -11.31 -3.70 -0.41
CA LYS A 44 -12.66 -4.05 -0.85
C LYS A 44 -13.62 -2.89 -0.72
N GLU A 45 -13.57 -2.18 0.43
CA GLU A 45 -14.47 -1.06 0.69
C GLU A 45 -14.24 0.11 -0.28
N TYR A 46 -13.00 0.31 -0.71
CA TYR A 46 -12.64 1.41 -1.61
C TYR A 46 -12.39 0.96 -3.06
N ASP A 47 -12.82 -0.25 -3.40
CA ASP A 47 -12.64 -0.77 -4.75
C ASP A 47 -13.26 0.17 -5.79
N GLY A 48 -12.50 0.46 -6.86
CA GLY A 48 -12.92 1.40 -7.88
C GLY A 48 -12.63 2.86 -7.55
N ARG A 49 -12.25 3.18 -6.32
CA ARG A 49 -11.90 4.55 -5.90
C ARG A 49 -10.44 4.68 -5.53
N VAL A 50 -9.85 3.62 -4.99
CA VAL A 50 -8.44 3.56 -4.61
C VAL A 50 -7.87 2.24 -5.09
N ALA A 51 -6.72 2.29 -5.74
CA ALA A 51 -5.99 1.08 -6.15
C ALA A 51 -5.09 0.67 -4.98
N VAL A 52 -5.20 -0.56 -4.52
CA VAL A 52 -4.43 -1.06 -3.38
C VAL A 52 -3.53 -2.20 -3.82
N GLY A 53 -2.23 -2.06 -3.56
CA GLY A 53 -1.24 -3.07 -3.90
C GLY A 53 -0.53 -3.61 -2.67
N LYS A 54 -0.27 -4.91 -2.68
CA LYS A 54 0.52 -5.59 -1.65
C LYS A 54 1.89 -5.91 -2.24
N CYS A 55 2.94 -5.40 -1.62
CA CYS A 55 4.31 -5.54 -2.09
C CYS A 55 5.14 -6.33 -1.09
N ASP A 56 5.52 -7.55 -1.46
CA ASP A 56 6.50 -8.30 -0.68
C ASP A 56 7.87 -7.72 -1.05
N ILE A 57 8.63 -7.25 -0.07
CA ILE A 57 9.92 -6.59 -0.31
C ILE A 57 10.94 -7.51 -0.98
N GLU A 58 10.72 -8.82 -0.94
CA GLU A 58 11.59 -9.80 -1.58
C GLU A 58 11.19 -10.07 -3.03
N GLU A 59 9.97 -9.71 -3.42
CA GLU A 59 9.45 -9.91 -4.79
C GLU A 59 9.34 -8.58 -5.55
N ALA A 60 9.14 -7.48 -4.84
CA ALA A 60 9.07 -6.14 -5.41
C ALA A 60 10.32 -5.35 -5.03
N VAL A 61 11.49 -5.90 -5.37
CA VAL A 61 12.79 -5.36 -4.95
C VAL A 61 13.04 -3.96 -5.50
N ASP A 62 12.80 -3.77 -6.79
CA ASP A 62 13.03 -2.47 -7.43
C ASP A 62 12.12 -1.40 -6.87
N LEU A 63 10.86 -1.75 -6.64
CA LEU A 63 9.89 -0.82 -6.07
C LEU A 63 10.24 -0.45 -4.62
N THR A 64 10.68 -1.45 -3.85
CA THR A 64 11.13 -1.26 -2.48
C THR A 64 12.30 -0.27 -2.42
N ASP A 65 13.24 -0.41 -3.36
CA ASP A 65 14.37 0.51 -3.46
C ASP A 65 13.94 1.90 -3.92
N GLU A 66 13.06 1.96 -4.91
CA GLU A 66 12.58 3.24 -5.45
C GLU A 66 11.94 4.11 -4.38
N TYR A 67 11.12 3.51 -3.53
CA TYR A 67 10.44 4.25 -2.46
C TYR A 67 11.23 4.28 -1.16
N ASN A 68 12.46 3.77 -1.18
CA ASN A 68 13.37 3.80 -0.03
C ASN A 68 12.75 3.18 1.23
N ILE A 69 12.11 2.03 1.06
CA ILE A 69 11.46 1.32 2.16
C ILE A 69 12.54 0.64 3.02
N ARG A 70 12.57 0.97 4.30
CA ARG A 70 13.58 0.46 5.24
C ARG A 70 13.01 -0.42 6.33
N ASN A 71 11.74 -0.28 6.62
CA ASN A 71 11.07 -1.03 7.67
C ASN A 71 9.78 -1.60 7.13
N VAL A 72 9.31 -2.70 7.71
CA VAL A 72 8.02 -3.31 7.35
C VAL A 72 7.17 -3.48 8.60
N PRO A 73 5.85 -3.30 8.49
CA PRO A 73 5.15 -2.83 7.30
C PRO A 73 5.34 -1.33 7.10
N THR A 74 5.42 -0.91 5.86
CA THR A 74 5.34 0.51 5.49
C THR A 74 4.23 0.63 4.45
N VAL A 75 3.31 1.55 4.69
CA VAL A 75 2.21 1.80 3.76
C VAL A 75 2.37 3.22 3.22
N ILE A 76 2.42 3.34 1.90
CA ILE A 76 2.54 4.65 1.25
C ILE A 76 1.26 4.96 0.47
N PHE A 77 0.92 6.24 0.45
CA PHE A 77 -0.29 6.77 -0.19
C PHE A 77 0.16 7.71 -1.31
N ILE A 78 -0.24 7.38 -2.53
CA ILE A 78 0.22 8.05 -3.75
C ILE A 78 -0.95 8.70 -4.46
N LYS A 79 -0.78 9.95 -4.88
CA LYS A 79 -1.78 10.64 -5.71
C LYS A 79 -1.04 11.43 -6.78
N ASN A 80 -1.47 11.26 -8.03
CA ASN A 80 -0.86 11.94 -9.19
C ASN A 80 0.64 11.69 -9.28
N GLY A 81 1.07 10.46 -8.98
CA GLY A 81 2.46 10.06 -9.07
C GLY A 81 3.35 10.46 -7.90
N ALA A 82 2.80 11.13 -6.88
CA ALA A 82 3.58 11.61 -5.74
C ALA A 82 3.09 10.98 -4.44
N VAL A 83 4.03 10.62 -3.57
CA VAL A 83 3.71 10.14 -2.22
C VAL A 83 3.18 11.31 -1.40
N VAL A 84 1.93 11.25 -0.96
CA VAL A 84 1.30 12.31 -0.18
C VAL A 84 1.25 12.02 1.31
N SER A 85 1.34 10.75 1.70
CA SER A 85 1.46 10.37 3.11
C SER A 85 1.98 8.94 3.21
N LYS A 86 2.41 8.57 4.42
CA LYS A 86 2.85 7.20 4.69
C LYS A 86 2.78 6.92 6.20
N PHE A 87 2.79 5.64 6.56
CA PHE A 87 3.01 5.24 7.94
C PHE A 87 3.85 3.96 7.99
N VAL A 88 4.47 3.74 9.13
CA VAL A 88 5.31 2.56 9.39
C VAL A 88 4.76 1.86 10.63
N GLY A 89 4.69 0.53 10.59
CA GLY A 89 4.18 -0.26 11.69
C GLY A 89 2.68 -0.50 11.58
N SER A 90 2.14 -1.23 12.55
CA SER A 90 0.72 -1.55 12.58
C SER A 90 -0.12 -0.34 13.00
N LYS A 91 -1.36 -0.26 12.49
CA LYS A 91 -2.32 0.78 12.83
C LYS A 91 -3.71 0.16 12.92
N SER A 92 -4.59 0.79 13.69
CA SER A 92 -5.99 0.35 13.75
C SER A 92 -6.69 0.60 12.42
N LYS A 93 -7.73 -0.16 12.15
CA LYS A 93 -8.52 0.01 10.91
C LYS A 93 -9.05 1.43 10.80
N SER A 94 -9.57 1.99 11.90
CA SER A 94 -10.14 3.35 11.86
C SER A 94 -9.10 4.40 11.51
N ASP A 95 -7.87 4.25 12.01
CA ASP A 95 -6.80 5.20 11.69
C ASP A 95 -6.34 5.07 10.24
N VAL A 96 -6.24 3.84 9.74
CA VAL A 96 -5.88 3.63 8.32
C VAL A 96 -6.99 4.16 7.42
N GLN A 97 -8.24 3.92 7.77
CA GLN A 97 -9.39 4.40 6.99
C GLN A 97 -9.40 5.93 6.89
N LYS A 98 -9.04 6.62 7.96
CA LYS A 98 -8.91 8.08 7.92
C LYS A 98 -7.89 8.51 6.87
N MET A 99 -6.79 7.77 6.75
CA MET A 99 -5.78 8.08 5.74
C MET A 99 -6.29 7.83 4.32
N PHE A 100 -7.12 6.79 4.12
CA PHE A 100 -7.80 6.58 2.84
C PHE A 100 -8.72 7.74 2.50
N GLU A 101 -9.51 8.22 3.48
CA GLU A 101 -10.40 9.35 3.27
C GLU A 101 -9.62 10.63 2.96
N GLU A 102 -8.53 10.87 3.65
CA GLU A 102 -7.66 12.02 3.39
C GLU A 102 -7.04 11.95 2.00
N LEU A 103 -6.67 10.76 1.56
CA LEU A 103 -6.13 10.54 0.21
C LEU A 103 -7.15 10.95 -0.86
N LEU A 104 -8.41 10.57 -0.66
CA LEU A 104 -9.48 10.91 -1.60
C LEU A 104 -9.83 12.39 -1.57
N ALA A 105 -9.61 13.05 -0.45
CA ALA A 105 -9.95 14.46 -0.27
C ALA A 105 -8.89 15.42 -0.83
N LYS A 106 -7.71 14.93 -1.13
CA LYS A 106 -6.61 15.79 -1.62
C LYS A 106 -6.78 16.21 -3.07
#